data_aafb016971d47e8d3583ce16c98748dd
#
_entry.id   aafb016971d47e8d3583ce16c98748dd
#
_cell.length_a   1.000
_cell.length_b   1.000
_cell.length_c   1.000
_cell.angle_alpha   90.00
_cell.angle_beta   90.00
_cell.angle_gamma   90.00
#
_symmetry.space_group_name_H-M   'P 1'
#
loop_
_entity.id
_entity.type
_entity.pdbx_description
1 polymer ?
#
loop_
_entity_poly.entity_id
_entity_poly.type
_entity_poly.pdbx_seq_one_letter_code
_entity_poly.pdbx_strand_id
1 'polypeptide(L)'
;TRDEMFANKEDVVIYAIGKKGKDGLARAGYEIAADYSDVVEEPIYIDAMQICKEVLAAFTSGEFGEIYLAYTAFKNTVVHVPTLMKLLPVSAQDDEQESESSVDDKTLMNFELDETEAIELIIPKYLTSLIFGAMVEAVASENGARMQAMDSATSNAEEMISSLSLQYNRARQG
;
A
#
# COMPACT_ATOMS: atom_id res chain seq x y z
N THR A 1 -8.01 -1.02 19.15
CA THR A 1 -7.87 0.25 18.39
C THR A 1 -6.46 0.34 17.82
N ARG A 2 -6.28 1.01 16.66
CA ARG A 2 -5.00 1.13 15.93
C ARG A 2 -3.80 1.50 16.81
N ASP A 3 -4.01 2.36 17.77
CA ASP A 3 -2.95 2.87 18.66
C ASP A 3 -2.48 1.82 19.68
N GLU A 4 -3.29 0.83 20.03
CA GLU A 4 -2.93 -0.25 20.95
C GLU A 4 -2.13 -1.35 20.27
N MET A 5 -2.34 -1.59 18.99
CA MET A 5 -1.65 -2.62 18.21
C MET A 5 -0.17 -2.29 17.97
N PHE A 6 0.19 -1.00 17.97
CA PHE A 6 1.57 -0.51 17.81
C PHE A 6 2.13 0.12 19.09
N ALA A 7 1.55 -0.17 20.24
CA ALA A 7 1.94 0.40 21.52
C ALA A 7 3.37 -0.02 21.94
N ASN A 8 3.78 -1.24 21.60
CA ASN A 8 5.11 -1.76 21.87
C ASN A 8 5.92 -1.80 20.58
N LYS A 9 6.79 -0.80 20.38
CA LYS A 9 7.66 -0.71 19.19
C LYS A 9 8.64 -1.88 19.05
N GLU A 10 8.97 -2.53 20.17
CA GLU A 10 9.88 -3.67 20.24
C GLU A 10 9.28 -4.95 19.64
N ASP A 11 7.95 -5.04 19.58
CA ASP A 11 7.23 -6.21 19.05
C ASP A 11 6.87 -6.06 17.56
N VAL A 12 7.25 -4.94 16.92
CA VAL A 12 6.90 -4.61 15.54
C VAL A 12 8.13 -4.51 14.69
N VAL A 13 8.19 -5.34 13.66
CA VAL A 13 9.25 -5.33 12.64
C VAL A 13 8.69 -4.86 11.32
N ILE A 14 9.41 -3.99 10.62
CA ILE A 14 8.93 -3.32 9.41
C ILE A 14 9.73 -3.74 8.19
N TYR A 15 9.01 -4.18 7.16
CA TYR A 15 9.49 -4.36 5.80
C TYR A 15 9.09 -3.10 5.00
N ALA A 16 10.05 -2.21 4.81
CA ALA A 16 9.76 -0.91 4.21
C ALA A 16 9.86 -0.95 2.68
N ILE A 17 8.75 -0.61 2.01
CA ILE A 17 8.68 -0.42 0.57
C ILE A 17 8.57 1.10 0.34
N GLY A 18 9.72 1.75 0.08
CA GLY A 18 9.79 3.18 -0.13
C GLY A 18 10.57 3.97 0.91
N LYS A 19 11.41 4.86 0.41
CA LYS A 19 12.40 5.62 1.18
C LYS A 19 11.77 6.51 2.26
N LYS A 20 10.69 7.24 1.94
CA LYS A 20 10.05 8.17 2.90
C LYS A 20 9.40 7.45 4.07
N GLY A 21 8.76 6.31 3.80
CA GLY A 21 8.18 5.45 4.84
C GLY A 21 9.25 4.89 5.77
N LYS A 22 10.33 4.35 5.19
CA LYS A 22 11.50 3.88 5.92
C LYS A 22 12.09 4.95 6.83
N ASP A 23 12.42 6.13 6.27
CA ASP A 23 13.06 7.21 7.02
C ASP A 23 12.15 7.73 8.16
N GLY A 24 10.84 7.80 7.92
CA GLY A 24 9.86 8.21 8.91
C GLY A 24 9.74 7.23 10.07
N LEU A 25 9.64 5.94 9.76
CA LEU A 25 9.49 4.88 10.76
C LEU A 25 10.79 4.62 11.53
N ALA A 26 11.94 4.70 10.87
CA ALA A 26 13.25 4.62 11.53
C ALA A 26 13.45 5.78 12.54
N ARG A 27 13.07 7.02 12.19
CA ARG A 27 13.07 8.15 13.13
C ARG A 27 12.11 7.97 14.28
N ALA A 28 11.00 7.28 14.07
CA ALA A 28 10.04 6.95 15.11
C ALA A 28 10.54 5.83 16.04
N GLY A 29 11.66 5.17 15.70
CA GLY A 29 12.32 4.16 16.53
C GLY A 29 11.80 2.74 16.30
N TYR A 30 11.22 2.45 15.14
CA TYR A 30 10.85 1.09 14.74
C TYR A 30 12.02 0.36 14.09
N GLU A 31 12.06 -0.95 14.28
CA GLU A 31 13.04 -1.82 13.62
C GLU A 31 12.68 -2.05 12.16
N ILE A 32 13.64 -1.80 11.27
CA ILE A 32 13.50 -2.03 9.82
C ILE A 32 14.27 -3.30 9.46
N ALA A 33 13.58 -4.39 9.20
CA ALA A 33 14.20 -5.66 8.83
C ALA A 33 14.67 -5.70 7.38
N ALA A 34 13.90 -5.10 6.48
CA ALA A 34 14.23 -5.08 5.05
C ALA A 34 13.85 -3.74 4.40
N ASP A 35 14.63 -3.38 3.38
CA ASP A 35 14.46 -2.14 2.63
C ASP A 35 14.32 -2.43 1.13
N TYR A 36 13.16 -2.13 0.58
CA TYR A 36 12.82 -2.28 -0.83
C TYR A 36 12.54 -0.91 -1.47
N SER A 37 13.37 0.10 -1.12
CA SER A 37 13.18 1.48 -1.59
C SER A 37 13.33 1.63 -3.10
N ASP A 38 14.12 0.77 -3.74
CA ASP A 38 14.41 0.85 -5.18
C ASP A 38 13.25 0.32 -6.05
N VAL A 39 12.32 -0.44 -5.46
CA VAL A 39 11.20 -1.10 -6.17
C VAL A 39 9.99 -0.16 -6.38
N VAL A 40 9.96 0.99 -5.71
CA VAL A 40 8.76 1.86 -5.66
C VAL A 40 8.52 2.60 -6.96
N GLU A 41 9.55 2.96 -7.73
CA GLU A 41 9.38 3.78 -8.93
C GLU A 41 8.66 3.03 -10.06
N GLU A 42 8.99 1.75 -10.24
CA GLU A 42 8.36 0.86 -11.22
C GLU A 42 8.08 -0.51 -10.58
N PRO A 43 6.98 -0.67 -9.83
CA PRO A 43 6.67 -1.93 -9.17
C PRO A 43 6.40 -3.02 -10.21
N ILE A 44 7.16 -4.11 -10.15
CA ILE A 44 6.93 -5.29 -10.97
C ILE A 44 6.48 -6.48 -10.11
N TYR A 45 5.76 -7.40 -10.71
CA TYR A 45 5.20 -8.56 -9.99
C TYR A 45 6.28 -9.45 -9.35
N ILE A 46 7.46 -9.51 -9.94
CA ILE A 46 8.60 -10.30 -9.43
C ILE A 46 9.07 -9.78 -8.07
N ASP A 47 9.10 -8.46 -7.88
CA ASP A 47 9.50 -7.86 -6.61
C ASP A 47 8.46 -8.17 -5.51
N ALA A 48 7.17 -8.06 -5.83
CA ALA A 48 6.10 -8.45 -4.92
C ALA A 48 6.20 -9.94 -4.53
N MET A 49 6.56 -10.80 -5.48
CA MET A 49 6.76 -12.24 -5.23
C MET A 49 7.95 -12.48 -4.31
N GLN A 50 9.05 -11.75 -4.47
CA GLN A 50 10.21 -11.87 -3.59
C GLN A 50 9.87 -11.42 -2.16
N ILE A 51 9.24 -10.25 -2.01
CA ILE A 51 8.78 -9.76 -0.71
C ILE A 51 7.83 -10.76 -0.06
N CYS A 52 6.86 -11.28 -0.80
CA CYS A 52 5.91 -12.27 -0.30
C CYS A 52 6.62 -13.53 0.19
N LYS A 53 7.62 -14.03 -0.55
CA LYS A 53 8.39 -15.22 -0.18
C LYS A 53 9.16 -15.02 1.13
N GLU A 54 9.79 -13.86 1.33
CA GLU A 54 10.52 -13.55 2.56
C GLU A 54 9.57 -13.44 3.75
N VAL A 55 8.46 -12.72 3.59
CA VAL A 55 7.44 -12.55 4.62
C VAL A 55 6.78 -13.89 4.99
N LEU A 56 6.46 -14.74 4.01
CA LEU A 56 5.93 -16.08 4.26
C LEU A 56 6.93 -16.99 4.99
N ALA A 57 8.21 -16.93 4.62
CA ALA A 57 9.25 -17.70 5.29
C ALA A 57 9.37 -17.31 6.78
N ALA A 58 9.36 -16.03 7.09
CA ALA A 58 9.39 -15.51 8.45
C ALA A 58 8.12 -15.89 9.26
N PHE A 59 6.96 -15.90 8.63
CA PHE A 59 5.72 -16.36 9.27
C PHE A 59 5.75 -17.88 9.54
N THR A 60 6.19 -18.67 8.56
CA THR A 60 6.23 -20.14 8.68
C THR A 60 7.28 -20.59 9.70
N SER A 61 8.39 -19.85 9.87
CA SER A 61 9.39 -20.10 10.91
C SER A 61 8.88 -19.78 12.32
N GLY A 62 7.74 -19.11 12.45
CA GLY A 62 7.17 -18.71 13.74
C GLY A 62 7.81 -17.45 14.33
N GLU A 63 8.57 -16.71 13.53
CA GLU A 63 9.18 -15.44 13.95
C GLU A 63 8.11 -14.36 14.19
N PHE A 64 7.06 -14.33 13.34
CA PHE A 64 5.94 -13.41 13.46
C PHE A 64 4.61 -14.14 13.61
N GLY A 65 3.76 -13.66 14.51
CA GLY A 65 2.41 -14.19 14.72
C GLY A 65 1.37 -13.58 13.79
N GLU A 66 1.57 -12.34 13.38
CA GLU A 66 0.64 -11.60 12.51
C GLU A 66 1.40 -10.74 11.50
N ILE A 67 0.86 -10.60 10.30
CA ILE A 67 1.41 -9.79 9.24
C ILE A 67 0.34 -8.84 8.72
N TYR A 68 0.71 -7.57 8.65
CA TYR A 68 -0.14 -6.48 8.16
C TYR A 68 0.49 -5.78 6.97
N LEU A 69 -0.34 -5.36 6.04
CA LEU A 69 0.02 -4.53 4.90
C LEU A 69 -0.55 -3.13 5.08
N ALA A 70 0.32 -2.13 5.22
CA ALA A 70 -0.05 -0.73 5.31
C ALA A 70 0.28 -0.03 3.99
N TYR A 71 -0.71 0.54 3.33
CA TYR A 71 -0.55 1.22 2.05
C TYR A 71 -1.56 2.36 1.89
N THR A 72 -1.41 3.14 0.83
CA THR A 72 -2.37 4.19 0.50
C THR A 72 -3.25 3.73 -0.65
N ALA A 73 -4.51 3.44 -0.36
CA ALA A 73 -5.50 3.07 -1.37
C ALA A 73 -5.87 4.27 -2.24
N PHE A 74 -5.85 4.07 -3.54
CA PHE A 74 -6.18 5.07 -4.53
C PHE A 74 -7.68 5.03 -4.86
N LYS A 75 -8.43 6.05 -4.43
CA LYS A 75 -9.84 6.20 -4.83
C LYS A 75 -10.00 7.11 -6.06
N ASN A 76 -9.30 8.23 -6.06
CA ASN A 76 -9.23 9.17 -7.18
C ASN A 76 -8.02 10.10 -6.97
N THR A 77 -7.76 11.02 -7.91
CA THR A 77 -6.62 11.94 -7.88
C THR A 77 -6.60 12.89 -6.68
N VAL A 78 -7.72 13.05 -5.99
CA VAL A 78 -7.88 13.97 -4.84
C VAL A 78 -7.95 13.22 -3.51
N VAL A 79 -8.50 12.01 -3.52
CA VAL A 79 -8.77 11.22 -2.29
C VAL A 79 -7.85 10.02 -2.21
N HIS A 80 -6.97 10.05 -1.24
CA HIS A 80 -6.03 9.00 -0.89
C HIS A 80 -6.35 8.51 0.53
N VAL A 81 -6.56 7.20 0.71
CA VAL A 81 -6.97 6.64 1.99
C VAL A 81 -5.87 5.73 2.53
N PRO A 82 -5.22 6.10 3.65
CA PRO A 82 -4.32 5.18 4.34
C PRO A 82 -5.08 3.94 4.80
N THR A 83 -4.68 2.78 4.33
CA THR A 83 -5.33 1.50 4.59
C THR A 83 -4.35 0.55 5.29
N LEU A 84 -4.85 -0.15 6.28
CA LEU A 84 -4.14 -1.23 6.97
C LEU A 84 -4.95 -2.51 6.78
N MET A 85 -4.34 -3.51 6.16
CA MET A 85 -4.95 -4.79 5.87
C MET A 85 -4.17 -5.89 6.59
N LYS A 86 -4.85 -6.81 7.25
CA LYS A 86 -4.24 -8.01 7.82
C LYS A 86 -4.02 -9.02 6.69
N LEU A 87 -2.77 -9.43 6.48
CA LEU A 87 -2.43 -10.45 5.48
C LEU A 87 -2.45 -11.86 6.06
N LEU A 88 -1.90 -12.04 7.26
CA LEU A 88 -1.79 -13.34 7.91
C LEU A 88 -2.04 -13.22 9.42
N PRO A 89 -2.66 -14.20 10.05
CA PRO A 89 -3.38 -15.32 9.44
C PRO A 89 -4.62 -14.84 8.66
N VAL A 90 -4.96 -15.55 7.60
CA VAL A 90 -6.18 -15.27 6.81
C VAL A 90 -7.39 -15.64 7.68
N SER A 91 -8.24 -14.67 7.98
CA SER A 91 -9.51 -14.90 8.67
C SER A 91 -10.65 -14.88 7.65
N ALA A 92 -11.48 -15.92 7.65
CA ALA A 92 -12.65 -16.00 6.77
C ALA A 92 -13.74 -14.93 7.05
N GLN A 93 -13.51 -14.05 8.03
CA GLN A 93 -14.48 -13.04 8.46
C GLN A 93 -14.37 -11.70 7.74
N ASP A 94 -13.29 -11.44 7.01
CA ASP A 94 -13.11 -10.15 6.34
C ASP A 94 -13.82 -10.06 4.98
N ASP A 95 -14.31 -11.20 4.45
CA ASP A 95 -14.97 -11.27 3.14
C ASP A 95 -16.51 -11.07 3.19
N GLU A 96 -17.11 -10.87 4.38
CA GLU A 96 -18.58 -10.72 4.49
C GLU A 96 -19.13 -9.36 3.97
N GLN A 97 -18.28 -8.43 3.52
CA GLN A 97 -18.76 -7.13 3.06
C GLN A 97 -18.92 -6.96 1.53
N GLU A 98 -18.52 -7.91 0.70
CA GLU A 98 -18.60 -7.74 -0.76
C GLU A 98 -19.23 -8.87 -1.58
N SER A 99 -19.75 -9.92 -1.00
CA SER A 99 -20.39 -10.98 -1.80
C SER A 99 -21.77 -11.41 -1.28
N GLU A 100 -22.78 -10.57 -1.54
CA GLU A 100 -24.17 -11.06 -1.78
C GLU A 100 -24.25 -11.72 -3.17
N SER A 101 -23.40 -12.70 -3.45
CA SER A 101 -23.67 -13.67 -4.51
C SER A 101 -23.92 -15.01 -3.84
N SER A 102 -25.18 -15.33 -3.72
CA SER A 102 -25.68 -16.65 -3.37
C SER A 102 -25.12 -17.68 -4.37
N VAL A 103 -23.93 -18.17 -4.09
CA VAL A 103 -23.42 -19.36 -4.73
C VAL A 103 -24.17 -20.52 -4.08
N ASP A 104 -24.99 -21.17 -4.87
CA ASP A 104 -25.75 -22.37 -4.51
C ASP A 104 -24.76 -23.43 -3.99
N ASP A 105 -24.77 -23.68 -2.68
CA ASP A 105 -23.81 -24.47 -1.89
C ASP A 105 -23.88 -25.97 -2.18
N LYS A 106 -24.33 -26.35 -3.39
CA LYS A 106 -24.55 -27.74 -3.81
C LYS A 106 -23.72 -28.21 -5.00
N THR A 107 -22.84 -27.37 -5.54
CA THR A 107 -21.94 -27.84 -6.60
C THR A 107 -20.68 -28.38 -5.94
N LEU A 108 -20.62 -29.69 -5.78
CA LEU A 108 -19.39 -30.39 -5.41
C LEU A 108 -18.33 -30.09 -6.48
N MET A 109 -17.44 -29.13 -6.19
CA MET A 109 -16.25 -28.91 -7.00
C MET A 109 -15.34 -30.14 -6.85
N ASN A 110 -15.10 -30.80 -7.94
CA ASN A 110 -14.15 -31.92 -8.00
C ASN A 110 -12.75 -31.31 -8.17
N PHE A 111 -11.99 -31.21 -7.10
CA PHE A 111 -10.61 -30.77 -7.17
C PHE A 111 -9.74 -31.90 -7.70
N GLU A 112 -8.91 -31.62 -8.73
CA GLU A 112 -7.91 -32.57 -9.23
C GLU A 112 -6.72 -32.76 -8.27
N LEU A 113 -6.49 -31.77 -7.42
CA LEU A 113 -5.47 -31.76 -6.37
C LEU A 113 -6.11 -31.97 -5.00
N ASP A 114 -5.35 -32.55 -4.07
CA ASP A 114 -5.77 -32.60 -2.67
C ASP A 114 -6.00 -31.18 -2.14
N GLU A 115 -7.04 -30.96 -1.35
CA GLU A 115 -7.44 -29.63 -0.84
C GLU A 115 -6.28 -28.90 -0.17
N THR A 116 -5.44 -29.61 0.58
CA THR A 116 -4.27 -29.06 1.27
C THR A 116 -3.22 -28.58 0.27
N GLU A 117 -2.95 -29.37 -0.76
CA GLU A 117 -1.96 -29.05 -1.78
C GLU A 117 -2.42 -27.86 -2.65
N ALA A 118 -3.72 -27.78 -2.93
CA ALA A 118 -4.33 -26.65 -3.65
C ALA A 118 -4.19 -25.34 -2.83
N ILE A 119 -4.46 -25.38 -1.54
CA ILE A 119 -4.32 -24.21 -0.63
C ILE A 119 -2.88 -23.74 -0.54
N GLU A 120 -1.92 -24.65 -0.37
CA GLU A 120 -0.48 -24.31 -0.32
C GLU A 120 0.02 -23.64 -1.60
N LEU A 121 -0.58 -23.94 -2.75
CA LEU A 121 -0.24 -23.34 -4.04
C LEU A 121 -0.92 -21.97 -4.25
N ILE A 122 -2.15 -21.79 -3.73
CA ILE A 122 -2.96 -20.60 -3.94
C ILE A 122 -2.56 -19.46 -3.01
N ILE A 123 -2.30 -19.74 -1.74
CA ILE A 123 -1.99 -18.72 -0.72
C ILE A 123 -0.82 -17.81 -1.14
N PRO A 124 0.35 -18.32 -1.57
CA PRO A 124 1.45 -17.45 -1.98
C PRO A 124 1.11 -16.56 -3.18
N LYS A 125 0.33 -17.07 -4.12
CA LYS A 125 -0.11 -16.29 -5.30
C LYS A 125 -1.10 -15.19 -4.91
N TYR A 126 -2.03 -15.49 -4.02
CA TYR A 126 -3.00 -14.55 -3.50
C TYR A 126 -2.30 -13.42 -2.75
N LEU A 127 -1.41 -13.74 -1.80
CA LEU A 127 -0.65 -12.73 -1.04
C LEU A 127 0.24 -11.89 -1.95
N THR A 128 0.92 -12.51 -2.93
CA THR A 128 1.70 -11.76 -3.92
C THR A 128 0.84 -10.77 -4.69
N SER A 129 -0.37 -11.16 -5.10
CA SER A 129 -1.28 -10.28 -5.81
C SER A 129 -1.77 -9.11 -4.95
N LEU A 130 -2.03 -9.34 -3.65
CA LEU A 130 -2.37 -8.28 -2.70
C LEU A 130 -1.23 -7.29 -2.50
N ILE A 131 0.00 -7.78 -2.30
CA ILE A 131 1.18 -6.94 -2.15
C ILE A 131 1.41 -6.12 -3.42
N PHE A 132 1.36 -6.75 -4.59
CA PHE A 132 1.53 -6.08 -5.88
C PHE A 132 0.45 -5.01 -6.10
N GLY A 133 -0.83 -5.34 -5.84
CA GLY A 133 -1.94 -4.39 -5.92
C GLY A 133 -1.71 -3.17 -5.04
N ALA A 134 -1.32 -3.38 -3.78
CA ALA A 134 -1.02 -2.30 -2.84
C ALA A 134 0.16 -1.41 -3.29
N MET A 135 1.21 -2.01 -3.89
CA MET A 135 2.33 -1.25 -4.45
C MET A 135 1.87 -0.36 -5.61
N VAL A 136 1.09 -0.90 -6.54
CA VAL A 136 0.55 -0.14 -7.69
C VAL A 136 -0.38 0.98 -7.22
N GLU A 137 -1.26 0.72 -6.26
CA GLU A 137 -2.15 1.74 -5.69
C GLU A 137 -1.38 2.84 -4.97
N ALA A 138 -0.33 2.50 -4.24
CA ALA A 138 0.52 3.47 -3.56
C ALA A 138 1.22 4.41 -4.56
N VAL A 139 1.77 3.86 -5.65
CA VAL A 139 2.38 4.65 -6.73
C VAL A 139 1.35 5.53 -7.44
N ALA A 140 0.16 4.99 -7.73
CA ALA A 140 -0.92 5.77 -8.33
C ALA A 140 -1.35 6.93 -7.42
N SER A 141 -1.45 6.69 -6.11
CA SER A 141 -1.76 7.71 -5.11
C SER A 141 -0.69 8.80 -5.05
N GLU A 142 0.59 8.43 -5.07
CA GLU A 142 1.70 9.39 -5.06
C GLU A 142 1.69 10.26 -6.34
N ASN A 143 1.51 9.64 -7.50
CA ASN A 143 1.45 10.36 -8.78
C ASN A 143 0.22 11.29 -8.86
N GLY A 144 -0.93 10.85 -8.36
CA GLY A 144 -2.14 11.68 -8.25
C GLY A 144 -1.92 12.91 -7.37
N ALA A 145 -1.34 12.73 -6.18
CA ALA A 145 -1.02 13.83 -5.28
C ALA A 145 0.02 14.80 -5.88
N ARG A 146 1.03 14.27 -6.58
CA ARG A 146 2.04 15.07 -7.28
C ARG A 146 1.41 15.90 -8.39
N MET A 147 0.54 15.31 -9.21
CA MET A 147 -0.19 16.00 -10.26
C MET A 147 -1.01 17.16 -9.69
N GLN A 148 -1.77 16.95 -8.64
CA GLN A 148 -2.57 17.98 -7.99
C GLN A 148 -1.71 19.09 -7.40
N ALA A 149 -0.57 18.77 -6.79
CA ALA A 149 0.35 19.76 -6.27
C ALA A 149 0.95 20.63 -7.39
N MET A 150 1.31 20.03 -8.53
CA MET A 150 1.82 20.77 -9.69
C MET A 150 0.75 21.67 -10.32
N ASP A 151 -0.48 21.20 -10.44
CA ASP A 151 -1.61 21.97 -10.96
C ASP A 151 -1.88 23.20 -10.08
N SER A 152 -1.92 23.00 -8.76
CA SER A 152 -2.05 24.11 -7.80
C SER A 152 -0.89 25.10 -7.87
N ALA A 153 0.34 24.61 -8.03
CA ALA A 153 1.52 25.47 -8.16
C ALA A 153 1.46 26.30 -9.45
N THR A 154 1.02 25.70 -10.56
CA THR A 154 0.86 26.39 -11.85
C THR A 154 -0.20 27.49 -11.75
N SER A 155 -1.36 27.19 -11.17
CA SER A 155 -2.44 28.16 -10.96
C SER A 155 -1.99 29.34 -10.09
N ASN A 156 -1.27 29.07 -9.00
CA ASN A 156 -0.72 30.12 -8.14
C ASN A 156 0.32 30.99 -8.87
N ALA A 157 1.14 30.37 -9.75
CA ALA A 157 2.11 31.13 -10.55
C ALA A 157 1.42 32.04 -11.58
N GLU A 158 0.35 31.61 -12.24
CA GLU A 158 -0.45 32.42 -13.17
C GLU A 158 -1.09 33.61 -12.46
N GLU A 159 -1.64 33.41 -11.27
CA GLU A 159 -2.22 34.48 -10.46
C GLU A 159 -1.14 35.52 -10.08
N MET A 160 0.05 35.04 -9.68
CA MET A 160 1.17 35.91 -9.35
C MET A 160 1.66 36.72 -10.55
N ILE A 161 1.78 36.11 -11.72
CA ILE A 161 2.12 36.79 -12.99
C ILE A 161 1.08 37.87 -13.33
N SER A 162 -0.19 37.54 -13.18
CA SER A 162 -1.28 38.52 -13.43
C SER A 162 -1.18 39.71 -12.49
N SER A 163 -0.99 39.47 -11.20
CA SER A 163 -0.81 40.51 -10.17
C SER A 163 0.40 41.38 -10.46
N LEU A 164 1.55 40.80 -10.75
CA LEU A 164 2.77 41.54 -11.10
C LEU A 164 2.60 42.38 -12.39
N SER A 165 1.91 41.85 -13.39
CA SER A 165 1.62 42.56 -14.63
C SER A 165 0.77 43.79 -14.38
N LEU A 166 -0.23 43.72 -13.50
CA LEU A 166 -1.04 44.85 -13.10
C LEU A 166 -0.19 45.90 -12.33
N GLN A 167 0.66 45.48 -11.43
CA GLN A 167 1.56 46.39 -10.70
C GLN A 167 2.54 47.10 -11.65
N TYR A 168 3.14 46.35 -12.57
CA TYR A 168 4.03 46.90 -13.59
C TYR A 168 3.32 47.96 -14.47
N ASN A 169 2.12 47.65 -14.93
CA ASN A 169 1.35 48.60 -15.75
C ASN A 169 0.99 49.87 -14.98
N ARG A 170 0.64 49.77 -13.68
CA ARG A 170 0.39 50.94 -12.83
C ARG A 170 1.65 51.79 -12.65
N ALA A 171 2.80 51.16 -12.36
CA ALA A 171 4.07 51.86 -12.20
C ALA A 171 4.55 52.52 -13.48
N ARG A 172 4.21 51.99 -14.65
CA ARG A 172 4.54 52.60 -15.96
C ARG A 172 3.66 53.80 -16.31
N GLN A 173 2.46 53.88 -15.77
CA GLN A 173 1.50 54.96 -16.07
C GLN A 173 1.52 56.12 -15.06
N GLY A 174 2.21 55.96 -13.93
CA GLY A 174 2.48 57.03 -12.95
C GLY A 174 3.84 57.63 -13.15
#